data_57f02ec51aac7f132e0fbbafbc675e40
#
_entry.id   57f02ec51aac7f132e0fbbafbc675e40
#
_cell.length_a   1.000
_cell.length_b   1.000
_cell.length_c   1.000
_cell.angle_alpha   90.00
_cell.angle_beta   90.00
_cell.angle_gamma   90.00
#
_symmetry.space_group_name_H-M   'P 1'
#
loop_
_entity.id
_entity.type
_entity.pdbx_description
1 polymer ?
#
loop_
_entity_poly.entity_id
_entity_poly.type
_entity_poly.pdbx_seq_one_letter_code
_entity_poly.pdbx_strand_id
1 'polypeptide(L)'
;MTLASGDVDLVNFMTSIGWRPGRDVDLTADLQAWSLFGYAVPDAVREFMAECSGLEFTYPRHPAVGGLHSCLISGVASSRRVMRSLVTGYEERLGRGLCPIGQSASGNLFLYMASDGSTYGGHDRFLAKISRDGYRALRDVRNRAELVQL
;
A
#
# COMPACT_ATOMS: atom_id res chain seq x y z
N MET A 1 12.15 8.19 -0.37
CA MET A 1 11.73 8.77 -1.67
C MET A 1 10.59 9.72 -1.40
N THR A 2 10.70 10.93 -1.87
CA THR A 2 9.64 11.92 -1.71
C THR A 2 8.74 11.94 -2.95
N LEU A 3 7.53 12.44 -2.77
CA LEU A 3 6.58 12.61 -3.86
C LEU A 3 7.14 13.59 -4.91
N ALA A 4 7.18 13.16 -6.17
CA ALA A 4 7.74 13.98 -7.25
C ALA A 4 6.84 15.19 -7.53
N SER A 5 7.39 16.39 -7.36
CA SER A 5 6.65 17.64 -7.55
C SER A 5 6.23 17.90 -9.00
N GLY A 6 6.80 17.17 -9.97
CA GLY A 6 6.46 17.32 -11.39
C GLY A 6 5.16 16.64 -11.82
N ASP A 7 4.59 15.75 -11.00
CA ASP A 7 3.32 15.10 -11.30
C ASP A 7 2.19 15.81 -10.53
N VAL A 8 1.63 16.84 -11.14
CA VAL A 8 0.62 17.68 -10.50
C VAL A 8 -0.64 16.90 -10.14
N ASP A 9 -1.08 16.00 -10.99
CA ASP A 9 -2.27 15.17 -10.71
C ASP A 9 -2.03 14.28 -9.48
N LEU A 10 -0.86 13.68 -9.38
CA LEU A 10 -0.49 12.84 -8.24
C LEU A 10 -0.42 13.66 -6.95
N VAL A 11 0.22 14.82 -6.99
CA VAL A 11 0.30 15.73 -5.83
C VAL A 11 -1.09 16.17 -5.39
N ASN A 12 -1.95 16.52 -6.33
CA ASN A 12 -3.33 16.94 -6.03
C ASN A 12 -4.12 15.80 -5.38
N PHE A 13 -3.99 14.58 -5.90
CA PHE A 13 -4.63 13.42 -5.30
C PHE A 13 -4.13 13.20 -3.86
N MET A 14 -2.81 13.13 -3.67
CA MET A 14 -2.24 12.89 -2.34
C MET A 14 -2.65 13.97 -1.35
N THR A 15 -2.66 15.23 -1.78
CA THR A 15 -3.10 16.36 -0.95
C THR A 15 -4.56 16.19 -0.56
N SER A 16 -5.40 15.74 -1.48
CA SER A 16 -6.84 15.55 -1.22
C SER A 16 -7.13 14.49 -0.16
N ILE A 17 -6.22 13.54 0.05
CA ILE A 17 -6.40 12.48 1.05
C ILE A 17 -5.66 12.75 2.37
N GLY A 18 -5.06 13.93 2.53
CA GLY A 18 -4.43 14.36 3.76
C GLY A 18 -2.92 14.39 3.77
N TRP A 19 -2.27 14.03 2.66
CA TRP A 19 -0.82 14.19 2.53
C TRP A 19 -0.47 15.69 2.38
N ARG A 20 0.68 16.06 2.89
CA ARG A 20 1.28 17.39 2.70
C ARG A 20 2.79 17.29 2.69
N PRO A 21 3.50 18.24 2.05
CA PRO A 21 4.97 18.28 2.12
C PRO A 21 5.46 18.33 3.57
N GLY A 22 6.48 17.54 3.89
CA GLY A 22 7.05 17.48 5.22
C GLY A 22 6.27 16.62 6.23
N ARG A 23 5.21 15.93 5.79
CA ARG A 23 4.50 14.99 6.66
C ARG A 23 5.48 13.90 7.13
N ASP A 24 5.58 13.72 8.43
CA ASP A 24 6.53 12.78 9.05
C ASP A 24 5.83 12.10 10.23
N VAL A 25 5.33 10.92 9.98
CA VAL A 25 4.53 10.16 10.95
C VAL A 25 5.46 9.33 11.84
N ASP A 26 5.13 9.25 13.12
CA ASP A 26 5.78 8.32 14.03
C ASP A 26 5.43 6.88 13.64
N LEU A 27 6.44 6.10 13.24
CA LEU A 27 6.28 4.72 12.78
C LEU A 27 6.48 3.68 13.89
N THR A 28 6.58 4.08 15.15
CA THR A 28 6.87 3.15 16.26
C THR A 28 5.90 1.96 16.26
N ALA A 29 4.61 2.22 16.14
CA ALA A 29 3.60 1.16 16.16
C ALA A 29 3.70 0.26 14.92
N ASP A 30 3.90 0.83 13.74
CA ASP A 30 4.07 0.06 12.51
C ASP A 30 5.33 -0.82 12.58
N LEU A 31 6.45 -0.26 13.04
CA LEU A 31 7.71 -0.99 13.19
C LEU A 31 7.57 -2.15 14.16
N GLN A 32 6.88 -1.95 15.28
CA GLN A 32 6.61 -3.02 16.25
C GLN A 32 5.77 -4.14 15.63
N ALA A 33 4.73 -3.79 14.89
CA ALA A 33 3.87 -4.77 14.24
C ALA A 33 4.64 -5.57 13.19
N TRP A 34 5.40 -4.92 12.33
CA TRP A 34 6.22 -5.63 11.34
C TRP A 34 7.23 -6.56 11.99
N SER A 35 7.91 -6.11 13.05
CA SER A 35 8.86 -6.94 13.79
C SER A 35 8.17 -8.16 14.40
N LEU A 36 7.02 -7.97 15.03
CA LEU A 36 6.26 -9.04 15.68
C LEU A 36 5.87 -10.15 14.69
N PHE A 37 5.49 -9.77 13.47
CA PHE A 37 5.06 -10.72 12.44
C PHE A 37 6.18 -11.17 11.49
N GLY A 38 7.42 -10.78 11.76
CA GLY A 38 8.59 -11.30 11.04
C GLY A 38 8.85 -10.64 9.69
N TYR A 39 8.46 -9.38 9.51
CA TYR A 39 8.74 -8.63 8.29
C TYR A 39 10.01 -7.81 8.42
N ALA A 40 10.85 -7.88 7.39
CA ALA A 40 11.94 -6.92 7.21
C ALA A 40 11.36 -5.61 6.64
N VAL A 41 11.91 -4.48 7.07
CA VAL A 41 11.40 -3.15 6.66
C VAL A 41 12.49 -2.42 5.89
N PRO A 42 12.45 -2.44 4.54
CA PRO A 42 13.40 -1.70 3.71
C PRO A 42 13.24 -0.19 3.87
N ASP A 43 14.29 0.55 3.50
CA ASP A 43 14.27 2.02 3.56
C ASP A 43 13.12 2.61 2.73
N ALA A 44 12.85 2.06 1.55
CA ALA A 44 11.74 2.53 0.71
C ALA A 44 10.39 2.46 1.43
N VAL A 45 10.16 1.41 2.22
CA VAL A 45 8.95 1.27 3.03
C VAL A 45 8.90 2.31 4.12
N ARG A 46 10.00 2.50 4.85
CA ARG A 46 10.07 3.52 5.92
C ARG A 46 9.81 4.92 5.38
N GLU A 47 10.43 5.27 4.26
CA GLU A 47 10.28 6.59 3.63
C GLU A 47 8.84 6.83 3.20
N PHE A 48 8.24 5.86 2.51
CA PHE A 48 6.84 5.97 2.09
C PHE A 48 5.89 6.07 3.28
N MET A 49 6.07 5.21 4.28
CA MET A 49 5.18 5.15 5.44
C MET A 49 5.34 6.36 6.35
N ALA A 50 6.53 6.97 6.44
CA ALA A 50 6.73 8.20 7.17
C ALA A 50 5.84 9.33 6.62
N GLU A 51 5.63 9.35 5.32
CA GLU A 51 4.77 10.33 4.67
C GLU A 51 3.28 9.92 4.63
N CYS A 52 2.98 8.64 4.62
CA CYS A 52 1.64 8.14 4.26
C CYS A 52 0.93 7.30 5.31
N SER A 53 1.60 6.80 6.34
CA SER A 53 0.94 5.98 7.36
C SER A 53 -0.21 6.75 8.00
N GLY A 54 -1.35 6.08 8.15
CA GLY A 54 -2.56 6.67 8.71
C GLY A 54 -3.47 7.36 7.69
N LEU A 55 -3.04 7.53 6.45
CA LEU A 55 -3.92 8.06 5.41
C LEU A 55 -5.01 7.06 5.07
N GLU A 56 -6.23 7.59 4.93
CA GLU A 56 -7.40 6.81 4.57
C GLU A 56 -8.21 7.59 3.56
N PHE A 57 -8.75 6.89 2.56
CA PHE A 57 -9.63 7.52 1.59
C PHE A 57 -10.67 6.53 1.09
N THR A 58 -11.76 7.08 0.53
CA THR A 58 -12.78 6.30 -0.15
C THR A 58 -12.73 6.57 -1.65
N TYR A 59 -13.18 5.60 -2.43
CA TYR A 59 -13.26 5.71 -3.89
C TYR A 59 -14.44 4.90 -4.40
N PRO A 60 -15.02 5.26 -5.57
CA PRO A 60 -16.19 4.57 -6.08
C PRO A 60 -15.91 3.11 -6.40
N ARG A 61 -16.85 2.24 -6.04
CA ARG A 61 -16.87 0.86 -6.52
C ARG A 61 -17.26 0.84 -8.00
N HIS A 62 -17.14 -0.34 -8.64
CA HIS A 62 -17.60 -0.49 -10.01
C HIS A 62 -19.05 0.01 -10.15
N PRO A 63 -19.40 0.77 -11.21
CA PRO A 63 -20.76 1.34 -11.37
C PRO A 63 -21.88 0.31 -11.29
N ALA A 64 -21.63 -0.93 -11.73
CA ALA A 64 -22.60 -2.02 -11.65
C ALA A 64 -22.94 -2.44 -10.22
N VAL A 65 -22.04 -2.21 -9.26
CA VAL A 65 -22.19 -2.55 -7.84
C VAL A 65 -22.69 -1.36 -7.04
N GLY A 66 -22.15 -0.18 -7.33
CA GLY A 66 -22.43 1.07 -6.60
C GLY A 66 -21.73 1.12 -5.24
N GLY A 67 -21.86 2.28 -4.58
CA GLY A 67 -21.25 2.52 -3.27
C GLY A 67 -19.77 2.85 -3.34
N LEU A 68 -19.11 2.81 -2.18
CA LEU A 68 -17.71 3.18 -2.01
C LEU A 68 -16.90 2.03 -1.44
N HIS A 69 -15.64 1.93 -1.88
CA HIS A 69 -14.58 1.19 -1.21
C HIS A 69 -13.77 2.13 -0.33
N SER A 70 -13.06 1.58 0.65
CA SER A 70 -12.07 2.30 1.44
C SER A 70 -10.68 1.74 1.24
N CYS A 71 -9.69 2.61 1.40
CA CYS A 71 -8.27 2.27 1.41
C CYS A 71 -7.64 2.89 2.66
N LEU A 72 -6.90 2.09 3.42
CA LEU A 72 -6.21 2.53 4.64
C LEU A 72 -4.73 2.16 4.53
N ILE A 73 -3.86 3.12 4.76
CA ILE A 73 -2.41 2.90 4.82
C ILE A 73 -2.03 2.72 6.29
N SER A 74 -1.69 1.47 6.64
CA SER A 74 -1.34 1.12 8.01
C SER A 74 -0.56 -0.19 8.02
N GLY A 75 0.65 -0.13 8.54
CA GLY A 75 1.46 -1.32 8.79
C GLY A 75 0.86 -2.18 9.89
N VAL A 76 0.31 -1.56 10.94
CA VAL A 76 -0.33 -2.27 12.05
C VAL A 76 -1.54 -3.06 11.56
N ALA A 77 -2.50 -2.40 10.93
CA ALA A 77 -3.74 -3.03 10.51
C ALA A 77 -3.50 -4.13 9.48
N SER A 78 -2.65 -3.88 8.48
CA SER A 78 -2.37 -4.87 7.44
C SER A 78 -1.58 -6.07 7.98
N SER A 79 -0.55 -5.85 8.79
CA SER A 79 0.26 -6.93 9.36
C SER A 79 -0.55 -7.88 10.24
N ARG A 80 -1.54 -7.35 10.96
CA ARG A 80 -2.39 -8.17 11.83
C ARG A 80 -3.40 -9.02 11.08
N ARG A 81 -3.78 -8.60 9.89
CA ARG A 81 -4.86 -9.24 9.13
C ARG A 81 -4.35 -10.25 8.11
N VAL A 82 -3.13 -10.10 7.60
CA VAL A 82 -2.58 -11.05 6.62
C VAL A 82 -1.85 -12.18 7.33
N MET A 83 -1.93 -13.37 6.75
CA MET A 83 -1.14 -14.50 7.22
C MET A 83 0.28 -14.40 6.67
N ARG A 84 1.29 -14.47 7.55
CA ARG A 84 2.69 -14.40 7.13
C ARG A 84 3.06 -15.48 6.10
N SER A 85 2.48 -16.67 6.23
CA SER A 85 2.71 -17.77 5.29
C SER A 85 2.20 -17.45 3.88
N LEU A 86 1.08 -16.74 3.77
CA LEU A 86 0.57 -16.30 2.47
C LEU A 86 1.54 -15.31 1.82
N VAL A 87 2.05 -14.35 2.58
CA VAL A 87 3.03 -13.37 2.09
C VAL A 87 4.33 -14.06 1.69
N THR A 88 4.77 -15.04 2.46
CA THR A 88 5.96 -15.85 2.10
C THR A 88 5.78 -16.51 0.72
N GLY A 89 4.59 -17.01 0.42
CA GLY A 89 4.26 -17.56 -0.90
C GLY A 89 4.36 -16.50 -2.01
N TYR A 90 3.90 -15.29 -1.77
CA TYR A 90 4.06 -14.18 -2.71
C TYR A 90 5.54 -13.82 -2.92
N GLU A 91 6.30 -13.76 -1.84
CA GLU A 91 7.74 -13.47 -1.88
C GLU A 91 8.50 -14.51 -2.71
N GLU A 92 8.16 -15.77 -2.57
CA GLU A 92 8.76 -16.87 -3.37
C GLU A 92 8.43 -16.69 -4.85
N ARG A 93 7.18 -16.35 -5.18
CA ARG A 93 6.76 -16.12 -6.57
C ARG A 93 7.48 -14.94 -7.21
N LEU A 94 7.75 -13.89 -6.44
CA LEU A 94 8.39 -12.67 -6.93
C LEU A 94 9.92 -12.72 -6.86
N GLY A 95 10.47 -13.58 -6.02
CA GLY A 95 11.91 -13.61 -5.75
C GLY A 95 12.38 -12.39 -4.96
N ARG A 96 11.52 -11.79 -4.13
CA ARG A 96 11.84 -10.63 -3.31
C ARG A 96 10.96 -10.55 -2.08
N GLY A 97 11.47 -9.87 -1.03
CA GLY A 97 10.72 -9.63 0.20
C GLY A 97 9.62 -8.57 0.02
N LEU A 98 8.56 -8.73 0.79
CA LEU A 98 7.42 -7.82 0.82
C LEU A 98 7.13 -7.38 2.24
N CYS A 99 6.70 -6.12 2.38
CA CYS A 99 6.24 -5.57 3.64
C CYS A 99 4.80 -5.08 3.49
N PRO A 100 3.84 -5.53 4.33
CA PRO A 100 2.46 -5.05 4.22
C PRO A 100 2.37 -3.58 4.66
N ILE A 101 1.76 -2.76 3.81
CA ILE A 101 1.67 -1.32 4.01
C ILE A 101 0.25 -0.80 4.14
N GLY A 102 -0.74 -1.60 3.78
CA GLY A 102 -2.11 -1.13 3.81
C GLY A 102 -3.09 -2.15 3.27
N GLN A 103 -4.33 -1.70 3.16
CA GLN A 103 -5.42 -2.49 2.61
C GLN A 103 -6.33 -1.60 1.78
N SER A 104 -6.85 -2.14 0.71
CA SER A 104 -7.79 -1.46 -0.19
C SER A 104 -9.02 -2.34 -0.42
N ALA A 105 -9.93 -1.90 -1.27
CA ALA A 105 -11.18 -2.62 -1.56
C ALA A 105 -11.91 -3.02 -0.27
N SER A 106 -11.95 -2.11 0.71
CA SER A 106 -12.58 -2.32 2.01
C SER A 106 -12.03 -3.54 2.77
N GLY A 107 -10.71 -3.78 2.63
CA GLY A 107 -10.03 -4.89 3.29
C GLY A 107 -9.95 -6.17 2.47
N ASN A 108 -10.41 -6.15 1.22
CA ASN A 108 -10.37 -7.32 0.34
C ASN A 108 -9.09 -7.44 -0.48
N LEU A 109 -8.30 -6.38 -0.57
CA LEU A 109 -7.01 -6.39 -1.26
C LEU A 109 -5.96 -5.78 -0.34
N PHE A 110 -4.92 -6.53 0.00
CA PHE A 110 -3.81 -6.02 0.81
C PHE A 110 -2.73 -5.45 -0.08
N LEU A 111 -2.08 -4.40 0.41
CA LEU A 111 -1.02 -3.69 -0.31
C LEU A 111 0.32 -4.03 0.31
N TYR A 112 1.30 -4.34 -0.54
CA TYR A 112 2.66 -4.71 -0.13
C TYR A 112 3.68 -3.90 -0.90
N MET A 113 4.80 -3.61 -0.26
CA MET A 113 5.90 -2.88 -0.90
C MET A 113 7.19 -3.68 -0.79
N ALA A 114 7.92 -3.73 -1.91
CA ALA A 114 9.24 -4.31 -1.98
C ALA A 114 10.34 -3.26 -1.72
N SER A 115 11.58 -3.69 -1.63
CA SER A 115 12.72 -2.81 -1.30
C SER A 115 13.00 -1.72 -2.32
N ASP A 116 12.58 -1.89 -3.56
CA ASP A 116 12.73 -0.88 -4.61
C ASP A 116 11.55 0.09 -4.70
N GLY A 117 10.56 -0.02 -3.79
CA GLY A 117 9.34 0.78 -3.80
C GLY A 117 8.21 0.20 -4.65
N SER A 118 8.47 -0.83 -5.43
CA SER A 118 7.40 -1.51 -6.20
C SER A 118 6.29 -1.97 -5.27
N THR A 119 5.06 -1.67 -5.64
CA THR A 119 3.89 -1.91 -4.80
C THR A 119 2.98 -2.92 -5.47
N TYR A 120 2.53 -3.89 -4.67
CA TYR A 120 1.76 -5.04 -5.12
C TYR A 120 0.43 -5.10 -4.36
N GLY A 121 -0.56 -5.69 -5.00
CA GLY A 121 -1.82 -6.05 -4.35
C GLY A 121 -1.96 -7.56 -4.30
N GLY A 122 -2.46 -8.08 -3.19
CA GLY A 122 -2.65 -9.52 -3.02
C GLY A 122 -3.93 -9.87 -2.27
N HIS A 123 -4.56 -10.96 -2.70
CA HIS A 123 -5.73 -11.55 -2.06
C HIS A 123 -5.74 -13.05 -2.38
N ASP A 124 -5.66 -13.89 -1.38
CA ASP A 124 -5.52 -15.33 -1.56
C ASP A 124 -4.39 -15.66 -2.57
N ARG A 125 -4.72 -16.32 -3.67
CA ARG A 125 -3.74 -16.65 -4.73
C ARG A 125 -3.50 -15.51 -5.72
N PHE A 126 -4.36 -14.49 -5.70
CA PHE A 126 -4.20 -13.34 -6.58
C PHE A 126 -3.04 -12.48 -6.10
N LEU A 127 -2.16 -12.14 -7.02
CA LEU A 127 -1.03 -11.25 -6.78
C LEU A 127 -0.78 -10.45 -8.05
N ALA A 128 -0.71 -9.13 -7.93
CA ALA A 128 -0.47 -8.24 -9.06
C ALA A 128 0.45 -7.10 -8.67
N LYS A 129 1.28 -6.65 -9.60
CA LYS A 129 2.01 -5.38 -9.43
C LYS A 129 1.06 -4.24 -9.76
N ILE A 130 0.92 -3.30 -8.82
CA ILE A 130 0.06 -2.13 -9.01
C ILE A 130 0.87 -1.01 -9.66
N SER A 131 2.02 -0.66 -9.07
CA SER A 131 2.85 0.43 -9.56
C SER A 131 4.30 0.28 -9.12
N ARG A 132 5.15 1.13 -9.68
CA ARG A 132 6.57 1.21 -9.32
C ARG A 132 6.84 1.91 -7.99
N ASP A 133 5.86 2.62 -7.45
CA ASP A 133 5.95 3.26 -6.14
C ASP A 133 4.58 3.32 -5.46
N GLY A 134 4.59 3.63 -4.15
CA GLY A 134 3.38 3.63 -3.34
C GLY A 134 2.43 4.76 -3.68
N TYR A 135 2.92 5.92 -4.05
CA TYR A 135 2.07 7.08 -4.35
C TYR A 135 1.22 6.83 -5.59
N ARG A 136 1.85 6.33 -6.66
CA ARG A 136 1.15 5.97 -7.90
C ARG A 136 0.23 4.79 -7.67
N ALA A 137 0.61 3.85 -6.80
CA ALA A 137 -0.23 2.72 -6.47
C ALA A 137 -1.55 3.17 -5.83
N LEU A 138 -1.53 4.13 -4.92
CA LEU A 138 -2.75 4.66 -4.30
C LEU A 138 -3.65 5.36 -5.32
N ARG A 139 -3.06 6.12 -6.24
CA ARG A 139 -3.82 6.74 -7.33
C ARG A 139 -4.47 5.69 -8.23
N ASP A 140 -3.74 4.63 -8.57
CA ASP A 140 -4.24 3.56 -9.42
C ASP A 140 -5.37 2.78 -8.71
N VAL A 141 -5.26 2.57 -7.41
CA VAL A 141 -6.34 1.99 -6.59
C VAL A 141 -7.59 2.87 -6.68
N ARG A 142 -7.46 4.19 -6.46
CA ARG A 142 -8.58 5.12 -6.57
C ARG A 142 -9.24 5.05 -7.95
N ASN A 143 -8.44 4.97 -9.00
CA ASN A 143 -8.91 4.95 -10.38
C ASN A 143 -9.38 3.56 -10.82
N ARG A 144 -9.30 2.58 -9.95
CA ARG A 144 -9.67 1.17 -10.25
C ARG A 144 -8.94 0.67 -11.50
N ALA A 145 -7.65 0.97 -11.59
CA ALA A 145 -6.82 0.50 -12.68
C ALA A 145 -6.87 -1.02 -12.75
N GLU A 146 -6.92 -1.56 -13.96
CA GLU A 146 -6.94 -3.00 -14.17
C GLU A 146 -5.64 -3.61 -13.68
N LEU A 147 -5.74 -4.68 -12.88
CA LEU A 147 -4.60 -5.41 -12.36
C LEU A 147 -4.45 -6.74 -13.08
N VAL A 148 -3.22 -7.03 -13.50
CA VAL A 148 -2.90 -8.29 -14.17
C VAL A 148 -2.22 -9.22 -13.17
N GLN A 149 -2.79 -10.40 -13.00
CA GLN A 149 -2.24 -11.41 -12.09
C GLN A 149 -0.86 -11.89 -12.56
N LEU A 150 0.06 -11.96 -11.61
CA LEU A 150 1.41 -12.46 -11.82
C LEU A 150 1.50 -13.98 -11.67
#